data_df07ffc0427bde618bbf802d2d9581d0
#
_entry.id   df07ffc0427bde618bbf802d2d9581d0
#
_cell.length_a   1.000
_cell.length_b   1.000
_cell.length_c   1.000
_cell.angle_alpha   90.00
_cell.angle_beta   90.00
_cell.angle_gamma   90.00
#
_symmetry.space_group_name_H-M   'P 1'
#
loop_
_entity.id
_entity.type
_entity.pdbx_description
1 polymer ?
#
loop_
_entity_poly.entity_id
_entity_poly.type
_entity_poly.pdbx_seq_one_letter_code
_entity_poly.pdbx_strand_id
1 'polypeptide(L)'
;MRTINWQGYEWITQERWGQVHPEKSHWWYDESCVHVDNNNHLHLYTKYNPKVFQDINKISYIGAGLVSCTEKFGYGVFSIDAKLPKGKHLWPAFWMWSWDSWPPEIDIFEGYSNGLGGYLKPRITKPLGFWNIQTNVHYADEVGNKMVGGKTGYMGFKDPTKHVITYSCIWQRDSIKFYYDGQLVREITDKNILSRLENTKMNVIINNGVTDKVDLLKESLCLAMVS
;
A
#
# COMPACT_ATOMS: atom_id res chain seq x y z
N MET A 1 -2.31 10.68 -17.58
CA MET A 1 -1.97 10.87 -16.15
C MET A 1 -2.82 12.00 -15.62
N ARG A 2 -3.62 11.73 -14.61
CA ARG A 2 -4.44 12.73 -13.93
C ARG A 2 -3.77 13.14 -12.63
N THR A 3 -3.82 14.43 -12.32
CA THR A 3 -3.39 14.99 -11.04
C THR A 3 -4.63 15.30 -10.20
N ILE A 4 -4.55 15.08 -8.91
CA ILE A 4 -5.56 15.49 -7.93
C ILE A 4 -4.89 16.25 -6.78
N ASN A 5 -5.62 17.18 -6.18
CA ASN A 5 -5.23 17.82 -4.92
C ASN A 5 -6.03 17.17 -3.80
N TRP A 6 -5.34 16.58 -2.83
CA TRP A 6 -5.97 15.91 -1.69
C TRP A 6 -5.11 16.08 -0.43
N GLN A 7 -5.74 16.43 0.69
CA GLN A 7 -5.07 16.70 1.98
C GLN A 7 -3.92 17.72 1.89
N GLY A 8 -4.07 18.75 1.03
CA GLY A 8 -3.09 19.81 0.87
C GLY A 8 -1.87 19.46 0.01
N TYR A 9 -1.84 18.28 -0.58
CA TYR A 9 -0.76 17.79 -1.46
C TYR A 9 -1.26 17.51 -2.87
N GLU A 10 -0.33 17.55 -3.80
CA GLU A 10 -0.56 17.10 -5.18
C GLU A 10 -0.25 15.62 -5.31
N TRP A 11 -1.15 14.88 -5.95
CA TRP A 11 -1.04 13.45 -6.20
C TRP A 11 -1.24 13.15 -7.67
N ILE A 12 -0.44 12.23 -8.21
CA ILE A 12 -0.61 11.67 -9.55
C ILE A 12 -1.23 10.28 -9.47
N THR A 13 -2.04 9.93 -10.49
CA THR A 13 -2.77 8.65 -10.52
C THR A 13 -1.98 7.53 -11.18
N GLN A 14 -0.70 7.51 -11.03
CA GLN A 14 0.22 6.49 -11.52
C GLN A 14 1.55 6.54 -10.77
N GLU A 15 2.42 5.58 -11.05
CA GLU A 15 3.80 5.59 -10.59
C GLU A 15 4.73 6.31 -11.60
N ARG A 16 5.98 6.57 -11.18
CA ARG A 16 6.98 7.26 -12.02
C ARG A 16 7.30 6.52 -13.32
N TRP A 17 7.11 5.18 -13.36
CA TRP A 17 7.31 4.36 -14.56
C TRP A 17 6.10 4.31 -15.49
N GLY A 18 5.03 5.02 -15.17
CA GLY A 18 3.82 5.08 -15.98
C GLY A 18 2.64 4.31 -15.39
N GLN A 19 1.72 3.89 -16.27
CA GLN A 19 0.43 3.32 -15.87
C GLN A 19 0.46 1.83 -15.53
N VAL A 20 1.58 1.14 -15.71
CA VAL A 20 1.70 -0.29 -15.42
C VAL A 20 3.10 -0.60 -14.90
N HIS A 21 3.19 -1.48 -13.91
CA HIS A 21 4.49 -1.91 -13.43
C HIS A 21 5.20 -2.76 -14.49
N PRO A 22 6.47 -2.50 -14.82
CA PRO A 22 7.16 -3.19 -15.91
C PRO A 22 7.24 -4.71 -15.73
N GLU A 23 7.37 -5.18 -14.48
CA GLU A 23 7.48 -6.60 -14.15
C GLU A 23 6.15 -7.22 -13.68
N LYS A 24 5.29 -6.43 -13.00
CA LYS A 24 4.03 -6.89 -12.38
C LYS A 24 2.83 -6.32 -13.13
N SER A 25 2.50 -6.87 -14.28
CA SER A 25 1.49 -6.31 -15.19
C SER A 25 0.10 -6.94 -15.08
N HIS A 26 -0.22 -7.64 -14.00
CA HIS A 26 -1.55 -8.23 -13.81
C HIS A 26 -2.63 -7.18 -13.49
N TRP A 27 -2.25 -5.97 -13.12
CA TRP A 27 -3.13 -4.81 -13.00
C TRP A 27 -2.41 -3.54 -13.47
N TRP A 28 -3.17 -2.50 -13.78
CA TRP A 28 -2.66 -1.22 -14.23
C TRP A 28 -3.31 -0.06 -13.45
N TYR A 29 -2.63 1.08 -13.39
CA TYR A 29 -3.08 2.27 -12.67
C TYR A 29 -4.13 3.01 -13.49
N ASP A 30 -5.40 2.78 -13.13
CA ASP A 30 -6.56 3.32 -13.84
C ASP A 30 -7.05 4.58 -13.12
N GLU A 31 -6.83 5.75 -13.73
CA GLU A 31 -7.25 7.02 -13.16
C GLU A 31 -8.78 7.12 -12.96
N SER A 32 -9.58 6.35 -13.70
CA SER A 32 -11.02 6.26 -13.48
C SER A 32 -11.41 5.45 -12.23
N CYS A 33 -10.44 4.77 -11.63
CA CYS A 33 -10.57 4.09 -10.34
C CYS A 33 -10.18 4.97 -9.15
N VAL A 34 -9.93 6.26 -9.35
CA VAL A 34 -9.56 7.22 -8.30
C VAL A 34 -10.64 8.31 -8.24
N HIS A 35 -11.24 8.50 -7.07
CA HIS A 35 -12.25 9.52 -6.84
C HIS A 35 -12.06 10.19 -5.48
N VAL A 36 -12.17 11.51 -5.42
CA VAL A 36 -12.27 12.27 -4.18
C VAL A 36 -13.69 12.81 -4.10
N ASP A 37 -14.42 12.47 -3.04
CA ASP A 37 -15.80 12.88 -2.84
C ASP A 37 -15.92 14.29 -2.24
N ASN A 38 -17.16 14.76 -2.10
CA ASN A 38 -17.43 16.11 -1.57
C ASN A 38 -17.05 16.29 -0.09
N ASN A 39 -16.81 15.20 0.64
CA ASN A 39 -16.34 15.22 2.01
C ASN A 39 -14.81 15.11 2.09
N ASN A 40 -14.13 15.23 0.95
CA ASN A 40 -12.68 15.06 0.82
C ASN A 40 -12.17 13.66 1.17
N HIS A 41 -13.01 12.61 0.99
CA HIS A 41 -12.58 11.23 1.12
C HIS A 41 -12.04 10.72 -0.20
N LEU A 42 -10.88 10.05 -0.16
CA LEU A 42 -10.29 9.37 -1.30
C LEU A 42 -10.86 7.95 -1.43
N HIS A 43 -11.40 7.63 -2.60
CA HIS A 43 -11.90 6.31 -2.95
C HIS A 43 -11.04 5.71 -4.05
N LEU A 44 -10.49 4.53 -3.80
CA LEU A 44 -9.69 3.77 -4.76
C LEU A 44 -10.42 2.47 -5.12
N TYR A 45 -10.80 2.35 -6.38
CA TYR A 45 -11.55 1.21 -6.89
C TYR A 45 -10.61 0.20 -7.56
N THR A 46 -11.09 -1.02 -7.68
CA THR A 46 -10.50 -2.07 -8.52
C THR A 46 -11.61 -2.69 -9.33
N LYS A 47 -11.44 -2.76 -10.65
CA LYS A 47 -12.47 -3.28 -11.58
C LYS A 47 -11.84 -4.01 -12.76
N TYR A 48 -12.62 -4.86 -13.41
CA TYR A 48 -12.25 -5.40 -14.71
C TYR A 48 -12.28 -4.28 -15.76
N ASN A 49 -11.12 -3.95 -16.28
CA ASN A 49 -10.92 -2.94 -17.32
C ASN A 49 -9.66 -3.27 -18.12
N PRO A 50 -9.77 -4.15 -19.15
CA PRO A 50 -8.60 -4.60 -19.89
C PRO A 50 -7.98 -3.48 -20.70
N LYS A 51 -6.64 -3.42 -20.67
CA LYS A 51 -5.84 -2.45 -21.43
C LYS A 51 -4.62 -3.11 -22.02
N VAL A 52 -4.35 -2.79 -23.29
CA VAL A 52 -3.14 -3.23 -24.01
C VAL A 52 -2.07 -2.16 -23.86
N PHE A 53 -0.87 -2.57 -23.47
CA PHE A 53 0.34 -1.76 -23.38
C PHE A 53 1.30 -2.25 -24.49
N GLN A 54 1.28 -1.56 -25.63
CA GLN A 54 2.02 -1.96 -26.84
C GLN A 54 3.53 -1.84 -26.64
N ASP A 55 3.98 -0.82 -25.93
CA ASP A 55 5.40 -0.53 -25.65
C ASP A 55 6.10 -1.64 -24.88
N ILE A 56 5.37 -2.38 -24.05
CA ILE A 56 5.89 -3.53 -23.29
C ILE A 56 5.28 -4.86 -23.70
N ASN A 57 4.49 -4.88 -24.80
CA ASN A 57 3.80 -6.05 -25.34
C ASN A 57 3.01 -6.85 -24.26
N LYS A 58 2.21 -6.14 -23.45
CA LYS A 58 1.42 -6.74 -22.36
C LYS A 58 -0.03 -6.34 -22.41
N ILE A 59 -0.89 -7.22 -21.92
CA ILE A 59 -2.30 -6.94 -21.64
C ILE A 59 -2.51 -7.05 -20.14
N SER A 60 -3.07 -6.01 -19.53
CA SER A 60 -3.51 -6.03 -18.15
C SER A 60 -5.03 -5.97 -18.11
N TYR A 61 -5.64 -6.86 -17.36
CA TYR A 61 -7.12 -7.01 -17.34
C TYR A 61 -7.80 -6.22 -16.25
N ILE A 62 -7.06 -5.81 -15.21
CA ILE A 62 -7.59 -5.15 -14.03
C ILE A 62 -7.08 -3.73 -13.97
N GLY A 63 -8.01 -2.77 -13.98
CA GLY A 63 -7.76 -1.39 -13.61
C GLY A 63 -7.89 -1.22 -12.10
N ALA A 64 -6.93 -0.54 -11.49
CA ALA A 64 -6.91 -0.31 -10.05
C ALA A 64 -6.49 1.11 -9.72
N GLY A 65 -7.13 1.68 -8.69
CA GLY A 65 -6.81 3.01 -8.20
C GLY A 65 -5.48 3.02 -7.46
N LEU A 66 -4.64 3.99 -7.84
CA LEU A 66 -3.40 4.32 -7.17
C LEU A 66 -3.21 5.83 -7.20
N VAL A 67 -2.70 6.38 -6.12
CA VAL A 67 -2.23 7.75 -6.04
C VAL A 67 -0.83 7.78 -5.43
N SER A 68 0.06 8.56 -6.05
CA SER A 68 1.42 8.81 -5.59
C SER A 68 1.58 10.29 -5.30
N CYS A 69 1.97 10.65 -4.08
CA CYS A 69 2.26 12.03 -3.72
C CYS A 69 3.49 12.51 -4.48
N THR A 70 3.42 13.71 -5.07
CA THR A 70 4.55 14.28 -5.82
C THR A 70 5.65 14.80 -4.90
N GLU A 71 5.32 15.09 -3.65
CA GLU A 71 6.29 15.52 -2.65
C GLU A 71 7.04 14.34 -2.02
N LYS A 72 8.26 14.61 -1.59
CA LYS A 72 9.14 13.65 -0.91
C LYS A 72 9.28 14.01 0.57
N PHE A 73 9.05 13.04 1.42
CA PHE A 73 9.09 13.18 2.88
C PHE A 73 10.28 12.42 3.47
N GLY A 74 10.89 13.01 4.50
CA GLY A 74 11.88 12.36 5.38
C GLY A 74 11.21 11.83 6.64
N TYR A 75 11.93 11.92 7.77
CA TYR A 75 11.40 11.57 9.09
C TYR A 75 10.11 12.32 9.41
N GLY A 76 9.15 11.62 9.98
CA GLY A 76 7.85 12.21 10.28
C GLY A 76 6.81 11.22 10.78
N VAL A 77 5.58 11.68 10.84
CA VAL A 77 4.40 10.88 11.15
C VAL A 77 3.54 10.77 9.89
N PHE A 78 3.23 9.55 9.49
CA PHE A 78 2.40 9.23 8.34
C PHE A 78 1.19 8.48 8.85
N SER A 79 0.00 9.00 8.62
CA SER A 79 -1.22 8.43 9.15
C SER A 79 -2.38 8.59 8.19
N ILE A 80 -3.20 7.56 8.08
CA ILE A 80 -4.48 7.60 7.36
C ILE A 80 -5.55 6.83 8.13
N ASP A 81 -6.77 7.28 7.99
CA ASP A 81 -7.94 6.52 8.38
C ASP A 81 -8.49 5.80 7.15
N ALA A 82 -8.60 4.48 7.22
CA ALA A 82 -9.01 3.70 6.06
C ALA A 82 -9.96 2.55 6.41
N LYS A 83 -10.94 2.35 5.52
CA LYS A 83 -11.78 1.15 5.48
C LYS A 83 -11.34 0.31 4.28
N LEU A 84 -10.85 -0.90 4.54
CA LEU A 84 -10.28 -1.75 3.51
C LEU A 84 -11.35 -2.49 2.70
N PRO A 85 -11.09 -2.84 1.43
CA PRO A 85 -12.04 -3.54 0.59
C PRO A 85 -12.23 -4.98 1.03
N LYS A 86 -13.43 -5.51 0.86
CA LYS A 86 -13.72 -6.92 1.05
C LYS A 86 -13.67 -7.63 -0.31
N GLY A 87 -12.79 -8.61 -0.44
CA GLY A 87 -12.71 -9.40 -1.68
C GLY A 87 -11.47 -10.27 -1.74
N LYS A 88 -11.48 -11.22 -2.68
CA LYS A 88 -10.34 -12.07 -2.98
C LYS A 88 -9.32 -11.32 -3.83
N HIS A 89 -8.04 -11.62 -3.64
CA HIS A 89 -6.93 -11.13 -4.45
C HIS A 89 -6.73 -9.61 -4.43
N LEU A 90 -7.46 -8.88 -3.57
CA LEU A 90 -7.22 -7.45 -3.40
C LEU A 90 -5.93 -7.21 -2.61
N TRP A 91 -5.27 -6.12 -2.96
CA TRP A 91 -4.03 -5.69 -2.33
C TRP A 91 -4.06 -4.18 -2.06
N PRO A 92 -4.89 -3.74 -1.09
CA PRO A 92 -4.81 -2.37 -0.60
C PRO A 92 -3.49 -2.16 0.14
N ALA A 93 -2.84 -1.03 -0.09
CA ALA A 93 -1.60 -0.68 0.57
C ALA A 93 -1.49 0.82 0.81
N PHE A 94 -0.84 1.17 1.92
CA PHE A 94 -0.35 2.50 2.26
C PHE A 94 1.13 2.37 2.57
N TRP A 95 1.95 2.94 1.72
CA TRP A 95 3.39 2.72 1.70
C TRP A 95 4.15 3.93 1.18
N MET A 96 5.47 3.88 1.29
CA MET A 96 6.33 4.92 0.77
C MET A 96 7.62 4.31 0.23
N TRP A 97 8.14 4.87 -0.85
CA TRP A 97 9.42 4.48 -1.42
C TRP A 97 10.13 5.67 -2.07
N SER A 98 11.44 5.54 -2.25
CA SER A 98 12.21 6.57 -2.95
C SER A 98 12.07 6.43 -4.45
N TRP A 99 11.57 7.46 -5.11
CA TRP A 99 11.55 7.48 -6.57
C TRP A 99 12.94 7.55 -7.20
N ASP A 100 13.98 7.85 -6.43
CA ASP A 100 15.35 7.91 -6.92
C ASP A 100 16.00 6.53 -7.01
N SER A 101 15.61 5.62 -6.12
CA SER A 101 16.15 4.24 -6.06
C SER A 101 15.21 3.31 -5.32
N TRP A 102 15.20 2.03 -5.67
CA TRP A 102 14.58 0.97 -4.88
C TRP A 102 15.59 -0.15 -4.55
N PRO A 103 15.73 -0.57 -3.28
CA PRO A 103 15.14 0.03 -2.10
C PRO A 103 15.67 1.46 -1.86
N PRO A 104 15.16 2.24 -0.87
CA PRO A 104 14.37 1.82 0.28
C PRO A 104 12.83 1.95 0.08
N GLU A 105 12.07 1.20 0.92
CA GLU A 105 10.60 1.24 0.96
C GLU A 105 10.12 0.95 2.39
N ILE A 106 9.05 1.63 2.82
CA ILE A 106 8.36 1.37 4.09
C ILE A 106 6.88 1.12 3.78
N ASP A 107 6.39 -0.08 4.10
CA ASP A 107 4.99 -0.43 3.96
C ASP A 107 4.28 -0.26 5.31
N ILE A 108 3.48 0.78 5.42
CA ILE A 108 2.74 1.10 6.66
C ILE A 108 1.65 0.06 6.86
N PHE A 109 0.94 -0.31 5.80
CA PHE A 109 0.18 -1.55 5.73
C PHE A 109 0.14 -2.12 4.32
N GLU A 110 0.09 -3.43 4.25
CA GLU A 110 -0.23 -4.21 3.07
C GLU A 110 -1.32 -5.22 3.42
N GLY A 111 -2.48 -5.09 2.79
CA GLY A 111 -3.62 -6.00 2.97
C GLY A 111 -3.68 -7.00 1.84
N TYR A 112 -3.12 -8.20 2.03
CA TYR A 112 -3.23 -9.25 1.02
C TYR A 112 -4.50 -10.06 1.20
N SER A 113 -5.33 -10.05 0.16
CA SER A 113 -6.49 -10.94 -0.05
C SER A 113 -7.37 -11.28 1.17
N ASN A 114 -8.50 -11.74 0.93
CA ASN A 114 -9.54 -12.42 1.73
C ASN A 114 -9.57 -12.44 3.24
N GLY A 115 -8.60 -12.16 3.92
CA GLY A 115 -8.51 -12.16 5.35
C GLY A 115 -7.49 -11.13 5.72
N LEU A 116 -7.10 -10.32 4.73
CA LEU A 116 -6.18 -9.23 4.94
C LEU A 116 -4.91 -9.70 5.67
N GLY A 117 -4.44 -10.88 5.38
CA GLY A 117 -3.27 -11.43 5.98
C GLY A 117 -2.68 -12.52 5.12
N GLY A 118 -1.96 -12.12 4.07
CA GLY A 118 -1.58 -12.99 2.98
C GLY A 118 -0.63 -14.12 3.31
N TYR A 119 0.20 -14.02 4.29
CA TYR A 119 1.22 -15.04 4.56
C TYR A 119 1.02 -15.82 5.85
N LEU A 120 0.27 -15.30 6.80
CA LEU A 120 -0.14 -16.07 7.96
C LEU A 120 -1.47 -16.73 7.63
N LYS A 121 -1.43 -18.04 7.57
CA LYS A 121 -2.55 -18.90 7.20
C LYS A 121 -3.87 -18.40 7.78
N PRO A 122 -4.81 -17.90 6.98
CA PRO A 122 -6.12 -17.41 7.46
C PRO A 122 -6.89 -18.44 8.27
N ARG A 123 -6.54 -19.72 8.11
CA ARG A 123 -7.13 -20.85 8.84
C ARG A 123 -6.86 -20.84 10.34
N ILE A 124 -5.77 -20.21 10.79
CA ILE A 124 -5.40 -20.22 12.23
C ILE A 124 -5.98 -18.98 12.93
N THR A 125 -5.98 -17.82 12.28
CA THR A 125 -6.40 -16.56 12.90
C THR A 125 -7.88 -16.27 12.72
N LYS A 126 -8.49 -16.64 11.59
CA LYS A 126 -9.90 -16.41 11.30
C LYS A 126 -10.86 -17.06 12.29
N PRO A 127 -10.67 -18.32 12.71
CA PRO A 127 -11.50 -18.93 13.75
C PRO A 127 -11.42 -18.26 15.12
N LEU A 128 -10.31 -17.53 15.38
CA LEU A 128 -10.10 -16.80 16.62
C LEU A 128 -10.59 -15.35 16.57
N GLY A 129 -11.14 -14.91 15.42
CA GLY A 129 -11.61 -13.53 15.23
C GLY A 129 -10.52 -12.50 15.01
N PHE A 130 -9.26 -12.90 14.80
CA PHE A 130 -8.15 -11.99 14.55
C PHE A 130 -8.03 -11.65 13.06
N TRP A 131 -7.72 -10.39 12.79
CA TRP A 131 -7.38 -9.87 11.46
C TRP A 131 -5.88 -9.60 11.38
N ASN A 132 -5.29 -9.94 10.26
CA ASN A 132 -3.87 -9.81 10.03
C ASN A 132 -3.59 -8.86 8.86
N ILE A 133 -2.79 -7.83 9.12
CA ILE A 133 -2.34 -6.84 8.15
C ILE A 133 -0.84 -6.67 8.32
N GLN A 134 -0.10 -6.68 7.21
CA GLN A 134 1.36 -6.69 7.26
C GLN A 134 1.95 -5.28 7.28
N THR A 135 3.14 -5.16 7.88
CA THR A 135 4.07 -4.06 7.71
C THR A 135 5.39 -4.58 7.17
N ASN A 136 6.07 -3.83 6.32
CA ASN A 136 7.38 -4.20 5.81
C ASN A 136 8.35 -3.02 5.79
N VAL A 137 9.64 -3.33 5.72
CA VAL A 137 10.69 -2.38 5.35
C VAL A 137 11.63 -3.09 4.38
N HIS A 138 11.82 -2.51 3.20
CA HIS A 138 12.79 -2.99 2.22
C HIS A 138 14.00 -2.07 2.23
N TYR A 139 15.18 -2.66 2.27
CA TYR A 139 16.46 -1.95 2.30
C TYR A 139 17.54 -2.70 1.52
N ALA A 140 18.64 -2.06 1.21
CA ALA A 140 19.81 -2.73 0.67
C ALA A 140 20.81 -3.04 1.79
N ASP A 141 21.44 -4.22 1.77
CA ASP A 141 22.55 -4.54 2.66
C ASP A 141 23.85 -3.81 2.26
N GLU A 142 24.95 -4.12 2.92
CA GLU A 142 26.25 -3.48 2.68
C GLU A 142 26.82 -3.69 1.28
N VAL A 143 26.48 -4.81 0.65
CA VAL A 143 26.93 -5.18 -0.69
C VAL A 143 25.87 -4.92 -1.76
N GLY A 144 24.75 -4.26 -1.40
CA GLY A 144 23.71 -3.86 -2.32
C GLY A 144 22.62 -4.92 -2.56
N ASN A 145 22.60 -6.04 -1.83
CA ASN A 145 21.50 -7.00 -1.95
C ASN A 145 20.21 -6.41 -1.37
N LYS A 146 19.11 -6.70 -2.04
CA LYS A 146 17.78 -6.28 -1.62
C LYS A 146 17.29 -7.13 -0.46
N MET A 147 17.04 -6.50 0.67
CA MET A 147 16.63 -7.14 1.92
C MET A 147 15.23 -6.71 2.32
N VAL A 148 14.54 -7.58 3.06
CA VAL A 148 13.25 -7.28 3.67
C VAL A 148 13.39 -7.35 5.18
N GLY A 149 13.14 -6.26 5.86
CA GLY A 149 13.27 -6.12 7.32
C GLY A 149 12.18 -6.83 8.11
N GLY A 150 11.97 -8.10 7.79
CA GLY A 150 10.97 -8.95 8.43
C GLY A 150 9.54 -8.57 8.05
N LYS A 151 8.62 -9.46 8.33
CA LYS A 151 7.19 -9.27 8.12
C LYS A 151 6.46 -9.51 9.43
N THR A 152 5.70 -8.52 9.88
CA THR A 152 4.87 -8.65 11.07
C THR A 152 3.43 -8.46 10.67
N GLY A 153 2.61 -9.47 10.92
CA GLY A 153 1.17 -9.37 10.78
C GLY A 153 0.58 -8.74 12.05
N TYR A 154 -0.23 -7.70 11.88
CA TYR A 154 -1.07 -7.22 12.95
C TYR A 154 -2.26 -8.16 13.13
N MET A 155 -2.56 -8.49 14.37
CA MET A 155 -3.74 -9.27 14.73
C MET A 155 -4.64 -8.43 15.63
N GLY A 156 -5.82 -8.08 15.12
CA GLY A 156 -6.83 -7.32 15.84
C GLY A 156 -8.21 -7.95 15.67
N PHE A 157 -9.13 -7.57 16.54
CA PHE A 157 -10.51 -8.09 16.52
C PHE A 157 -11.43 -7.28 15.62
N LYS A 158 -11.08 -6.02 15.35
CA LYS A 158 -11.90 -5.11 14.56
C LYS A 158 -11.75 -5.43 13.06
N ASP A 159 -12.86 -5.77 12.42
CA ASP A 159 -12.90 -6.09 10.98
C ASP A 159 -12.60 -4.84 10.14
N PRO A 160 -11.44 -4.75 9.47
CA PRO A 160 -11.05 -3.56 8.71
C PRO A 160 -11.89 -3.37 7.44
N THR A 161 -12.66 -4.38 7.03
CA THR A 161 -13.59 -4.24 5.89
C THR A 161 -14.94 -3.67 6.26
N LYS A 162 -15.24 -3.57 7.56
CA LYS A 162 -16.48 -3.02 8.09
C LYS A 162 -16.28 -1.71 8.84
N HIS A 163 -15.10 -1.52 9.40
CA HIS A 163 -14.76 -0.38 10.23
C HIS A 163 -13.61 0.41 9.63
N VAL A 164 -13.61 1.70 9.86
CA VAL A 164 -12.45 2.56 9.64
C VAL A 164 -11.43 2.27 10.73
N ILE A 165 -10.18 2.12 10.34
CA ILE A 165 -9.03 1.91 11.22
C ILE A 165 -7.97 2.95 10.90
N THR A 166 -7.36 3.54 11.92
CA THR A 166 -6.22 4.44 11.78
C THR A 166 -4.94 3.63 11.62
N TYR A 167 -4.26 3.80 10.50
CA TYR A 167 -2.95 3.20 10.22
C TYR A 167 -1.88 4.28 10.25
N SER A 168 -0.88 4.11 11.12
CA SER A 168 0.15 5.14 11.29
C SER A 168 1.55 4.54 11.32
N CYS A 169 2.50 5.33 10.84
CA CYS A 169 3.93 5.08 10.96
C CYS A 169 4.61 6.33 11.53
N ILE A 170 5.40 6.15 12.58
CA ILE A 170 6.31 7.17 13.10
C ILE A 170 7.71 6.75 12.67
N TRP A 171 8.26 7.46 11.68
CA TRP A 171 9.61 7.23 11.18
C TRP A 171 10.54 8.29 11.75
N GLN A 172 11.50 7.86 12.54
CA GLN A 172 12.53 8.67 13.20
C GLN A 172 13.92 8.11 12.91
N ARG A 173 14.95 8.84 13.29
CA ARG A 173 16.35 8.43 13.08
C ARG A 173 16.70 7.10 13.75
N ASP A 174 16.15 6.86 14.93
CA ASP A 174 16.47 5.75 15.82
C ASP A 174 15.40 4.67 15.88
N SER A 175 14.26 4.89 15.22
CA SER A 175 13.16 3.94 15.22
C SER A 175 12.17 4.13 14.07
N ILE A 176 11.51 3.04 13.70
CA ILE A 176 10.29 3.04 12.89
C ILE A 176 9.21 2.31 13.69
N LYS A 177 8.12 3.00 13.99
CA LYS A 177 7.00 2.45 14.80
C LYS A 177 5.73 2.44 13.98
N PHE A 178 5.04 1.32 13.98
CA PHE A 178 3.76 1.12 13.28
C PHE A 178 2.64 0.98 14.30
N TYR A 179 1.55 1.73 14.10
CA TYR A 179 0.39 1.73 14.98
C TYR A 179 -0.88 1.49 14.18
N TYR A 180 -1.78 0.66 14.72
CA TYR A 180 -3.13 0.46 14.18
C TYR A 180 -4.16 0.72 15.28
N ASP A 181 -5.08 1.66 15.05
CA ASP A 181 -6.01 2.18 16.06
C ASP A 181 -5.29 2.59 17.37
N GLY A 182 -4.11 3.22 17.26
CA GLY A 182 -3.30 3.64 18.40
C GLY A 182 -2.50 2.52 19.10
N GLN A 183 -2.69 1.26 18.71
CA GLN A 183 -1.93 0.13 19.25
C GLN A 183 -0.60 -0.02 18.49
N LEU A 184 0.52 -0.05 19.19
CA LEU A 184 1.82 -0.38 18.63
C LEU A 184 1.81 -1.84 18.15
N VAL A 185 1.97 -2.04 16.84
CA VAL A 185 1.96 -3.37 16.22
C VAL A 185 3.36 -3.84 15.84
N ARG A 186 4.28 -2.89 15.60
CA ARG A 186 5.68 -3.19 15.31
C ARG A 186 6.57 -2.00 15.63
N GLU A 187 7.77 -2.32 16.10
CA GLU A 187 8.88 -1.37 16.24
C GLU A 187 10.14 -1.94 15.61
N ILE A 188 10.88 -1.12 14.88
CA ILE A 188 12.20 -1.43 14.33
C ILE A 188 13.19 -0.47 14.95
N THR A 189 14.18 -1.02 15.65
CA THR A 189 15.30 -0.31 16.29
C THR A 189 16.66 -0.83 15.80
N ASP A 190 16.66 -1.77 14.85
CA ASP A 190 17.87 -2.33 14.28
C ASP A 190 18.64 -1.24 13.51
N LYS A 191 19.82 -0.90 14.02
CA LYS A 191 20.69 0.15 13.47
C LYS A 191 21.14 -0.14 12.04
N ASN A 192 21.28 -1.42 11.68
CA ASN A 192 21.67 -1.79 10.31
C ASN A 192 20.57 -1.44 9.32
N ILE A 193 19.30 -1.67 9.69
CA ILE A 193 18.15 -1.28 8.87
C ILE A 193 18.04 0.24 8.83
N LEU A 194 18.03 0.89 9.99
CA LEU A 194 17.80 2.32 10.11
C LEU A 194 18.85 3.16 9.37
N SER A 195 20.13 2.76 9.42
CA SER A 195 21.21 3.45 8.70
C SER A 195 21.03 3.42 7.18
N ARG A 196 20.35 2.40 6.64
CA ARG A 196 20.06 2.29 5.19
C ARG A 196 18.93 3.19 4.71
N LEU A 197 18.15 3.73 5.64
CA LEU A 197 17.07 4.67 5.37
C LEU A 197 17.46 6.11 5.77
N GLU A 198 18.64 6.30 6.40
CA GLU A 198 19.09 7.62 6.83
C GLU A 198 19.28 8.56 5.63
N ASN A 199 18.86 9.82 5.78
CA ASN A 199 18.92 10.85 4.75
C ASN A 199 18.10 10.54 3.46
N THR A 200 17.29 9.51 3.46
CA THR A 200 16.41 9.20 2.34
C THR A 200 15.12 10.03 2.43
N LYS A 201 14.63 10.44 1.26
CA LYS A 201 13.27 10.98 1.11
C LYS A 201 12.44 10.05 0.25
N MET A 202 11.21 9.84 0.64
CA MET A 202 10.28 8.92 0.00
C MET A 202 8.98 9.61 -0.40
N ASN A 203 8.40 9.15 -1.50
CA ASN A 203 7.05 9.53 -1.92
C ASN A 203 6.03 8.61 -1.25
N VAL A 204 4.92 9.16 -0.83
CA VAL A 204 3.82 8.39 -0.23
C VAL A 204 2.90 7.87 -1.33
N ILE A 205 2.53 6.60 -1.25
CA ILE A 205 1.67 5.93 -2.22
C ILE A 205 0.51 5.23 -1.49
N ILE A 206 -0.66 5.30 -2.10
CA ILE A 206 -1.86 4.60 -1.65
C ILE A 206 -2.47 3.89 -2.84
N ASN A 207 -2.76 2.61 -2.72
CA ASN A 207 -3.36 1.86 -3.81
C ASN A 207 -4.37 0.81 -3.35
N ASN A 208 -5.23 0.40 -4.29
CA ASN A 208 -6.08 -0.78 -4.18
C ASN A 208 -5.78 -1.74 -5.33
N GLY A 209 -4.59 -2.30 -5.36
CA GLY A 209 -4.14 -3.24 -6.37
C GLY A 209 -4.71 -4.65 -6.21
N VAL A 210 -4.16 -5.58 -6.98
CA VAL A 210 -4.49 -7.00 -6.89
C VAL A 210 -3.22 -7.85 -6.86
N THR A 211 -3.29 -8.99 -6.17
CA THR A 211 -2.25 -10.03 -6.23
C THR A 211 -2.36 -10.81 -7.53
N ASP A 212 -1.35 -11.62 -7.86
CA ASP A 212 -1.35 -12.46 -9.06
C ASP A 212 -2.60 -13.33 -9.15
N LYS A 213 -3.05 -13.62 -10.37
CA LYS A 213 -4.10 -14.58 -10.69
C LYS A 213 -5.49 -14.17 -10.19
N VAL A 214 -5.97 -13.07 -10.72
CA VAL A 214 -7.39 -12.72 -10.57
C VAL A 214 -8.14 -13.35 -11.72
N ASP A 215 -8.90 -14.40 -11.45
CA ASP A 215 -10.00 -14.79 -12.30
C ASP A 215 -11.02 -13.67 -12.27
N LEU A 216 -11.13 -12.96 -13.36
CA LEU A 216 -12.03 -11.86 -13.68
C LEU A 216 -12.89 -11.34 -12.52
N LEU A 217 -12.55 -10.19 -11.99
CA LEU A 217 -13.45 -9.47 -11.08
C LEU A 217 -14.74 -9.14 -11.83
N LYS A 218 -15.85 -9.72 -11.39
CA LYS A 218 -17.18 -9.46 -11.95
C LYS A 218 -17.76 -8.12 -11.47
N GLU A 219 -17.22 -7.58 -10.37
CA GLU A 219 -17.72 -6.38 -9.70
C GLU A 219 -16.58 -5.42 -9.38
N SER A 220 -16.87 -4.13 -9.34
CA SER A 220 -15.93 -3.13 -8.84
C SER A 220 -15.84 -3.21 -7.33
N LEU A 221 -14.62 -3.20 -6.78
CA LEU A 221 -14.35 -3.27 -5.35
C LEU A 221 -13.67 -1.98 -4.91
N CYS A 222 -14.09 -1.42 -3.79
CA CYS A 222 -13.66 -0.10 -3.32
C CYS A 222 -12.85 -0.18 -2.03
N LEU A 223 -11.71 0.51 -2.01
CA LEU A 223 -11.03 0.97 -0.81
C LEU A 223 -11.46 2.41 -0.54
N ALA A 224 -12.11 2.67 0.58
CA ALA A 224 -12.46 4.01 1.01
C ALA A 224 -11.45 4.52 2.03
N MET A 225 -10.88 5.68 1.76
CA MET A 225 -9.99 6.41 2.66
C MET A 225 -10.75 7.58 3.25
N VAL A 226 -10.73 7.71 4.55
CA VAL A 226 -11.34 8.82 5.27
C VAL A 226 -10.19 9.59 5.91
N SER A 227 -9.78 10.70 5.31
CA SER A 227 -8.80 11.74 5.76
C SER A 227 -7.67 11.28 6.69
#